data_f83260364134ef8fa17468c32f3a1b7b
#
_entry.id   f83260364134ef8fa17468c32f3a1b7b
#
_cell.length_a   1.000
_cell.length_b   1.000
_cell.length_c   1.000
_cell.angle_alpha   90.00
_cell.angle_beta   90.00
_cell.angle_gamma   90.00
#
_symmetry.space_group_name_H-M   'P 1'
#
loop_
_entity.id
_entity.type
_entity.pdbx_description
1 polymer ?
#
loop_
_entity_poly.entity_id
_entity_poly.type
_entity_poly.pdbx_seq_one_letter_code
_entity_poly.pdbx_strand_id
1 'polypeptide(L)'
;MLIYYVLIACAPLVELINKRFLSVLFMNVMYDKEKIMDLIKSITKEYERTDIPAFEVGDTLKVSLKIKEGNRERIQVFEGYVLKKQNGGVSETFTVRKLSSGVGVEKTFPLHSPMIEKIEVVRKGDVRRAKLNFMRARTGKAARIKSKDA
;
A
#
# COMPACT_ATOMS: atom_id res chain seq x y z
N MET A 1 3.24 32.62 -57.97
CA MET A 1 4.51 32.48 -57.21
C MET A 1 4.42 33.00 -55.77
N LEU A 2 3.58 33.99 -55.48
CA LEU A 2 3.39 34.58 -54.15
C LEU A 2 2.63 33.68 -53.15
N ILE A 3 1.75 32.80 -53.59
CA ILE A 3 0.93 31.94 -52.74
C ILE A 3 1.77 30.81 -52.08
N TYR A 4 2.83 30.35 -52.72
CA TYR A 4 3.73 29.35 -52.19
C TYR A 4 4.61 29.84 -51.02
N TYR A 5 4.98 31.14 -51.03
CA TYR A 5 5.77 31.75 -49.98
C TYR A 5 4.97 31.98 -48.68
N VAL A 6 3.67 32.25 -48.80
CA VAL A 6 2.79 32.44 -47.64
C VAL A 6 2.51 31.10 -46.93
N LEU A 7 2.41 30.01 -47.68
CA LEU A 7 2.21 28.65 -47.10
C LEU A 7 3.45 28.12 -46.35
N ILE A 8 4.66 28.42 -46.85
CA ILE A 8 5.91 28.01 -46.19
C ILE A 8 6.19 28.83 -44.93
N ALA A 9 5.80 30.10 -44.88
CA ALA A 9 5.96 30.94 -43.70
C ALA A 9 4.96 30.61 -42.57
N CYS A 10 3.82 29.97 -42.90
CA CYS A 10 2.80 29.61 -41.91
C CYS A 10 3.03 28.24 -41.24
N ALA A 11 3.82 27.35 -41.83
CA ALA A 11 4.06 26.04 -41.31
C ALA A 11 4.69 26.02 -39.88
N PRO A 12 5.73 26.81 -39.57
CA PRO A 12 6.30 26.84 -38.22
C PRO A 12 5.39 27.49 -37.19
N LEU A 13 4.50 28.41 -37.60
CA LEU A 13 3.53 29.03 -36.70
C LEU A 13 2.42 28.05 -36.29
N VAL A 14 1.94 27.23 -37.19
CA VAL A 14 0.93 26.18 -36.90
C VAL A 14 1.50 25.12 -35.99
N GLU A 15 2.77 24.71 -36.16
CA GLU A 15 3.44 23.78 -35.28
C GLU A 15 3.66 24.34 -33.86
N LEU A 16 4.01 25.60 -33.74
CA LEU A 16 4.16 26.32 -32.47
C LEU A 16 2.83 26.49 -31.73
N ILE A 17 1.75 26.78 -32.45
CA ILE A 17 0.39 26.89 -31.89
C ILE A 17 -0.07 25.50 -31.40
N ASN A 18 0.19 24.45 -32.17
CA ASN A 18 -0.19 23.10 -31.82
C ASN A 18 0.58 22.58 -30.57
N LYS A 19 1.88 22.90 -30.46
CA LYS A 19 2.67 22.58 -29.25
C LYS A 19 2.21 23.35 -28.01
N ARG A 20 1.89 24.63 -28.15
CA ARG A 20 1.36 25.43 -27.02
C ARG A 20 -0.04 24.98 -26.62
N PHE A 21 -0.89 24.65 -27.57
CA PHE A 21 -2.24 24.15 -27.31
C PHE A 21 -2.19 22.75 -26.60
N LEU A 22 -1.33 21.86 -27.07
CA LEU A 22 -1.11 20.57 -26.41
C LEU A 22 -0.55 20.72 -24.98
N SER A 23 0.38 21.65 -24.77
CA SER A 23 0.94 21.89 -23.43
C SER A 23 -0.10 22.43 -22.45
N VAL A 24 -0.97 23.36 -22.90
CA VAL A 24 -2.06 23.88 -22.07
C VAL A 24 -3.10 22.81 -21.77
N LEU A 25 -3.45 21.99 -22.77
CA LEU A 25 -4.38 20.85 -22.59
C LEU A 25 -3.81 19.83 -21.60
N PHE A 26 -2.51 19.53 -21.72
CA PHE A 26 -1.82 18.63 -20.80
C PHE A 26 -1.75 19.19 -19.37
N MET A 27 -1.46 20.49 -19.22
CA MET A 27 -1.47 21.17 -17.93
C MET A 27 -2.87 21.15 -17.28
N ASN A 28 -3.94 21.36 -18.03
CA ASN A 28 -5.30 21.30 -17.51
C ASN A 28 -5.66 19.88 -17.06
N VAL A 29 -5.33 18.87 -17.85
CA VAL A 29 -5.55 17.46 -17.48
C VAL A 29 -4.76 17.05 -16.23
N MET A 30 -3.54 17.57 -16.06
CA MET A 30 -2.74 17.33 -14.86
C MET A 30 -3.33 18.03 -13.63
N TYR A 31 -3.76 19.29 -13.79
CA TYR A 31 -4.41 20.07 -12.73
C TYR A 31 -5.70 19.41 -12.22
N ASP A 32 -6.54 18.90 -13.16
CA ASP A 32 -7.76 18.20 -12.80
C ASP A 32 -7.47 16.89 -12.05
N LYS A 33 -6.41 16.17 -12.41
CA LYS A 33 -5.99 14.95 -11.70
C LYS A 33 -5.55 15.25 -10.26
N GLU A 34 -4.77 16.30 -10.04
CA GLU A 34 -4.35 16.71 -8.69
C GLU A 34 -5.55 17.05 -7.82
N LYS A 35 -6.49 17.81 -8.34
CA LYS A 35 -7.71 18.20 -7.63
C LYS A 35 -8.60 17.01 -7.26
N ILE A 36 -8.71 16.03 -8.18
CA ILE A 36 -9.44 14.77 -7.92
C ILE A 36 -8.72 13.95 -6.84
N MET A 37 -7.39 13.88 -6.89
CA MET A 37 -6.60 13.15 -5.90
C MET A 37 -6.73 13.77 -4.50
N ASP A 38 -6.80 15.09 -4.38
CA ASP A 38 -6.97 15.77 -3.10
C ASP A 38 -8.38 15.58 -2.53
N LEU A 39 -9.41 15.58 -3.40
CA LEU A 39 -10.78 15.23 -3.02
C LEU A 39 -10.87 13.79 -2.49
N ILE A 40 -10.24 12.83 -3.18
CA ILE A 40 -10.19 11.44 -2.73
C ILE A 40 -9.48 11.34 -1.38
N LYS A 41 -8.35 12.02 -1.19
CA LYS A 41 -7.63 12.05 0.08
C LYS A 41 -8.47 12.63 1.22
N SER A 42 -9.24 13.69 0.98
CA SER A 42 -10.09 14.29 2.00
C SER A 42 -11.19 13.34 2.46
N ILE A 43 -11.84 12.64 1.52
CA ILE A 43 -12.89 11.66 1.82
C ILE A 43 -12.30 10.43 2.54
N THR A 44 -11.14 9.94 2.08
CA THR A 44 -10.54 8.73 2.64
C THR A 44 -9.96 8.94 4.04
N LYS A 45 -9.62 10.18 4.40
CA LYS A 45 -9.07 10.51 5.72
C LYS A 45 -10.03 10.19 6.89
N GLU A 46 -11.33 10.24 6.64
CA GLU A 46 -12.36 9.88 7.62
C GLU A 46 -12.37 8.38 7.94
N TYR A 47 -11.89 7.54 7.03
CA TYR A 47 -11.85 6.09 7.18
C TYR A 47 -10.51 5.57 7.71
N GLU A 48 -9.51 6.44 7.90
CA GLU A 48 -8.23 6.06 8.48
C GLU A 48 -8.36 5.87 9.99
N ARG A 49 -8.01 4.67 10.46
CA ARG A 49 -7.97 4.37 11.90
C ARG A 49 -6.69 4.93 12.51
N THR A 50 -6.81 5.57 13.66
CA THR A 50 -5.69 6.13 14.43
C THR A 50 -5.17 5.19 15.53
N ASP A 51 -5.94 4.15 15.90
CA ASP A 51 -5.67 3.23 17.02
C ASP A 51 -4.63 2.13 16.68
N ILE A 52 -3.85 2.32 15.62
CA ILE A 52 -2.93 1.30 15.11
C ILE A 52 -1.54 1.56 15.69
N PRO A 53 -0.93 0.58 16.39
CA PRO A 53 0.44 0.71 16.84
C PRO A 53 1.41 0.80 15.66
N ALA A 54 2.49 1.54 15.83
CA ALA A 54 3.57 1.57 14.85
C ALA A 54 4.31 0.24 14.86
N PHE A 55 4.32 -0.46 13.73
CA PHE A 55 5.04 -1.72 13.54
C PHE A 55 5.76 -1.72 12.19
N GLU A 56 6.82 -2.51 12.10
CA GLU A 56 7.66 -2.64 10.92
C GLU A 56 7.58 -4.07 10.33
N VAL A 57 8.17 -4.24 9.14
CA VAL A 57 8.34 -5.57 8.54
C VAL A 57 9.32 -6.37 9.39
N GLY A 58 8.98 -7.64 9.67
CA GLY A 58 9.76 -8.51 10.56
C GLY A 58 9.24 -8.57 11.99
N ASP A 59 8.40 -7.63 12.42
CA ASP A 59 7.79 -7.66 13.74
C ASP A 59 6.82 -8.82 13.88
N THR A 60 6.74 -9.39 15.08
CA THR A 60 5.74 -10.41 15.41
C THR A 60 4.52 -9.71 15.95
N LEU A 61 3.39 -9.91 15.28
CA LEU A 61 2.11 -9.31 15.64
C LEU A 61 1.09 -10.36 16.06
N LYS A 62 0.22 -9.98 17.00
CA LYS A 62 -1.07 -10.61 17.26
C LYS A 62 -2.17 -9.74 16.66
N VAL A 63 -2.88 -10.27 15.69
CA VAL A 63 -4.00 -9.61 15.03
C VAL A 63 -5.29 -10.28 15.49
N SER A 64 -6.11 -9.56 16.25
CA SER A 64 -7.43 -10.01 16.69
C SER A 64 -8.45 -9.68 15.62
N LEU A 65 -9.07 -10.71 15.04
CA LEU A 65 -10.05 -10.60 13.96
C LEU A 65 -11.43 -10.88 14.51
N LYS A 66 -12.36 -9.99 14.23
CA LYS A 66 -13.77 -10.16 14.48
C LYS A 66 -14.40 -10.93 13.33
N ILE A 67 -14.85 -12.16 13.58
CA ILE A 67 -15.50 -13.03 12.60
C ILE A 67 -16.98 -13.14 12.98
N LYS A 68 -17.84 -12.84 12.01
CA LYS A 68 -19.28 -12.99 12.13
C LYS A 68 -19.72 -14.25 11.38
N GLU A 69 -20.26 -15.19 12.14
CA GLU A 69 -20.76 -16.47 11.61
C GLU A 69 -22.26 -16.57 11.92
N GLY A 70 -23.11 -16.18 10.95
CA GLY A 70 -24.55 -16.08 11.16
C GLY A 70 -24.89 -15.06 12.25
N ASN A 71 -25.50 -15.53 13.35
CA ASN A 71 -25.87 -14.69 14.49
C ASN A 71 -24.83 -14.65 15.62
N ARG A 72 -23.70 -15.32 15.44
CA ARG A 72 -22.63 -15.33 16.44
C ARG A 72 -21.42 -14.56 15.96
N GLU A 73 -20.83 -13.79 16.87
CA GLU A 73 -19.55 -13.10 16.64
C GLU A 73 -18.48 -13.78 17.50
N ARG A 74 -17.32 -14.02 16.93
CA ARG A 74 -16.16 -14.54 17.65
C ARG A 74 -14.90 -13.81 17.25
N ILE A 75 -13.97 -13.74 18.19
CA ILE A 75 -12.65 -13.16 17.98
C ILE A 75 -11.68 -14.30 17.66
N GLN A 76 -10.98 -14.20 16.55
CA GLN A 76 -9.90 -15.12 16.19
C GLN A 76 -8.58 -14.38 16.19
N VAL A 77 -7.62 -14.89 16.95
CA VAL A 77 -6.28 -14.33 17.00
C VAL A 77 -5.39 -14.98 15.95
N PHE A 78 -4.74 -14.15 15.15
CA PHE A 78 -3.73 -14.58 14.18
C PHE A 78 -2.37 -14.03 14.61
N GLU A 79 -1.48 -14.89 15.11
CA GLU A 79 -0.15 -14.52 15.55
C GLU A 79 0.89 -14.97 14.51
N GLY A 80 1.76 -14.03 14.10
CA GLY A 80 2.81 -14.31 13.15
C GLY A 80 3.70 -13.09 12.90
N TYR A 81 4.70 -13.23 12.04
CA TYR A 81 5.56 -12.11 11.67
C TYR A 81 5.10 -11.43 10.39
N VAL A 82 5.34 -10.13 10.32
CA VAL A 82 5.01 -9.32 9.14
C VAL A 82 5.99 -9.62 8.02
N LEU A 83 5.46 -10.13 6.91
CA LEU A 83 6.24 -10.47 5.72
C LEU A 83 6.50 -9.26 4.84
N LYS A 84 5.49 -8.41 4.67
CA LYS A 84 5.51 -7.20 3.85
C LYS A 84 4.40 -6.23 4.22
N LYS A 85 4.63 -4.95 3.95
CA LYS A 85 3.63 -3.88 3.91
C LYS A 85 3.54 -3.36 2.48
N GLN A 86 2.36 -2.98 2.03
CA GLN A 86 2.10 -2.51 0.66
C GLN A 86 1.07 -1.39 0.69
N ASN A 87 1.16 -0.52 -0.32
CA ASN A 87 0.32 0.66 -0.50
C ASN A 87 0.46 1.69 0.64
N GLY A 88 -0.42 2.67 0.68
CA GLY A 88 -0.46 3.72 1.70
C GLY A 88 -1.86 4.29 1.88
N GLY A 89 -2.07 5.04 2.96
CA GLY A 89 -3.36 5.57 3.34
C GLY A 89 -4.37 4.45 3.59
N VAL A 90 -5.64 4.67 3.26
CA VAL A 90 -6.72 3.68 3.46
C VAL A 90 -6.46 2.33 2.76
N SER A 91 -5.72 2.34 1.64
CA SER A 91 -5.39 1.12 0.88
C SER A 91 -4.19 0.36 1.44
N GLU A 92 -3.63 0.77 2.58
CA GLU A 92 -2.49 0.09 3.18
C GLU A 92 -2.86 -1.32 3.63
N THR A 93 -2.02 -2.29 3.22
CA THR A 93 -2.19 -3.70 3.56
C THR A 93 -0.89 -4.26 4.11
N PHE A 94 -1.01 -5.17 5.06
CA PHE A 94 0.12 -5.93 5.58
C PHE A 94 -0.14 -7.43 5.52
N THR A 95 0.91 -8.20 5.24
CA THR A 95 0.82 -9.66 5.17
C THR A 95 1.55 -10.25 6.36
N VAL A 96 0.84 -11.07 7.12
CA VAL A 96 1.38 -11.81 8.28
C VAL A 96 1.54 -13.28 7.90
N ARG A 97 2.68 -13.86 8.25
CA ARG A 97 2.99 -15.28 8.05
C ARG A 97 3.17 -15.98 9.39
N LYS A 98 2.56 -17.13 9.53
CA LYS A 98 2.79 -18.06 10.64
C LYS A 98 3.06 -19.47 10.14
N LEU A 99 3.72 -20.27 10.95
CA LEU A 99 3.83 -21.71 10.74
C LEU A 99 2.75 -22.40 11.57
N SER A 100 1.89 -23.17 10.94
CA SER A 100 0.86 -23.98 11.59
C SER A 100 1.05 -25.43 11.17
N SER A 101 1.33 -26.32 12.13
CA SER A 101 1.56 -27.75 11.87
C SER A 101 2.59 -28.03 10.74
N GLY A 102 3.67 -27.24 10.69
CA GLY A 102 4.72 -27.35 9.67
C GLY A 102 4.40 -26.67 8.34
N VAL A 103 3.18 -26.19 8.16
CA VAL A 103 2.75 -25.48 6.94
C VAL A 103 2.81 -23.96 7.15
N GLY A 104 3.40 -23.24 6.19
CA GLY A 104 3.44 -21.78 6.22
C GLY A 104 2.11 -21.19 5.75
N VAL A 105 1.41 -20.52 6.64
CA VAL A 105 0.14 -19.83 6.35
C VAL A 105 0.38 -18.34 6.28
N GLU A 106 -0.05 -17.69 5.17
CA GLU A 106 0.03 -16.27 4.98
C GLU A 106 -1.38 -15.68 4.87
N LYS A 107 -1.60 -14.57 5.56
CA LYS A 107 -2.84 -13.81 5.44
C LYS A 107 -2.54 -12.33 5.28
N THR A 108 -3.18 -11.71 4.29
CA THR A 108 -3.07 -10.27 4.04
C THR A 108 -4.27 -9.57 4.65
N PHE A 109 -3.98 -8.52 5.40
CA PHE A 109 -4.97 -7.72 6.11
C PHE A 109 -4.93 -6.27 5.61
N PRO A 110 -6.06 -5.67 5.23
CA PRO A 110 -6.14 -4.21 5.09
C PRO A 110 -5.99 -3.57 6.47
N LEU A 111 -5.13 -2.56 6.58
CA LEU A 111 -4.77 -1.95 7.87
C LEU A 111 -5.98 -1.30 8.55
N HIS A 112 -6.80 -0.60 7.78
CA HIS A 112 -7.97 0.16 8.27
C HIS A 112 -9.28 -0.64 8.23
N SER A 113 -9.21 -1.98 8.09
CA SER A 113 -10.41 -2.81 8.04
C SER A 113 -11.16 -2.83 9.39
N PRO A 114 -12.50 -2.68 9.38
CA PRO A 114 -13.32 -2.81 10.60
C PRO A 114 -13.35 -4.23 11.17
N MET A 115 -12.94 -5.24 10.39
CA MET A 115 -12.82 -6.63 10.87
C MET A 115 -11.65 -6.81 11.83
N ILE A 116 -10.66 -5.92 11.83
CA ILE A 116 -9.54 -5.95 12.77
C ILE A 116 -9.99 -5.23 14.04
N GLU A 117 -10.08 -5.96 15.13
CA GLU A 117 -10.41 -5.38 16.43
C GLU A 117 -9.18 -4.72 17.05
N LYS A 118 -8.07 -5.48 17.16
CA LYS A 118 -6.84 -5.01 17.79
C LYS A 118 -5.61 -5.59 17.10
N ILE A 119 -4.55 -4.79 17.04
CA ILE A 119 -3.21 -5.22 16.62
C ILE A 119 -2.27 -5.00 17.79
N GLU A 120 -1.56 -6.05 18.21
CA GLU A 120 -0.57 -5.99 19.27
C GLU A 120 0.81 -6.39 18.74
N VAL A 121 1.83 -5.59 19.06
CA VAL A 121 3.22 -5.92 18.74
C VAL A 121 3.78 -6.77 19.89
N VAL A 122 4.05 -8.04 19.62
CA VAL A 122 4.60 -8.98 20.60
C VAL A 122 6.12 -8.86 20.70
N ARG A 123 6.79 -8.73 19.55
CA ARG A 123 8.24 -8.65 19.47
C ARG A 123 8.66 -7.85 18.24
N LYS A 124 9.64 -6.97 18.41
CA LYS A 124 10.26 -6.22 17.31
C LYS A 124 11.34 -7.08 16.66
N GLY A 125 11.32 -7.13 15.33
CA GLY A 125 12.27 -7.89 14.52
C GLY A 125 13.34 -7.00 13.91
N ASP A 126 14.59 -7.46 13.91
CA ASP A 126 15.68 -6.78 13.19
C ASP A 126 15.79 -7.33 11.78
N VAL A 127 15.40 -6.54 10.79
CA VAL A 127 15.44 -6.90 9.37
C VAL A 127 15.95 -5.75 8.52
N ARG A 128 16.72 -6.09 7.47
CA ARG A 128 17.30 -5.10 6.55
C ARG A 128 16.46 -4.91 5.27
N ARG A 129 15.48 -5.77 5.02
CA ARG A 129 14.69 -5.77 3.78
C ARG A 129 13.25 -5.37 4.06
N ALA A 130 12.70 -4.53 3.19
CA ALA A 130 11.30 -4.12 3.25
C ALA A 130 10.29 -5.22 2.89
N LYS A 131 10.73 -6.31 2.26
CA LYS A 131 9.90 -7.49 1.92
C LYS A 131 10.68 -8.76 2.19
N LEU A 132 10.11 -9.65 2.98
CA LEU A 132 10.78 -10.89 3.44
C LEU A 132 10.35 -12.12 2.63
N ASN A 133 10.14 -11.98 1.31
CA ASN A 133 9.65 -13.08 0.47
C ASN A 133 10.54 -14.33 0.53
N PHE A 134 11.85 -14.16 0.75
CA PHE A 134 12.81 -15.25 0.88
C PHE A 134 12.53 -16.16 2.09
N MET A 135 11.79 -15.68 3.09
CA MET A 135 11.40 -16.46 4.27
C MET A 135 10.46 -17.63 3.92
N ARG A 136 9.83 -17.60 2.75
CA ARG A 136 8.98 -18.71 2.29
C ARG A 136 9.77 -19.98 2.03
N ALA A 137 10.99 -19.85 1.51
CA ALA A 137 11.89 -20.95 1.23
C ALA A 137 12.67 -21.45 2.45
N ARG A 138 12.63 -20.69 3.57
CA ARG A 138 13.38 -21.02 4.77
C ARG A 138 12.51 -21.78 5.77
N THR A 139 13.12 -22.80 6.41
CA THR A 139 12.47 -23.64 7.44
C THR A 139 13.36 -23.75 8.67
N GLY A 140 12.76 -24.10 9.81
CA GLY A 140 13.48 -24.34 11.05
C GLY A 140 14.23 -23.12 11.60
N LYS A 141 15.48 -23.30 11.99
CA LYS A 141 16.32 -22.25 12.60
C LYS A 141 16.58 -21.07 11.64
N ALA A 142 16.69 -21.33 10.34
CA ALA A 142 16.94 -20.30 9.31
C ALA A 142 15.74 -19.38 9.07
N ALA A 143 14.54 -19.76 9.51
CA ALA A 143 13.32 -18.98 9.41
C ALA A 143 13.07 -18.08 10.64
N ARG A 144 13.99 -18.05 11.62
CA ARG A 144 13.87 -17.19 12.78
C ARG A 144 14.38 -15.79 12.48
N ILE A 145 13.56 -14.80 12.80
CA ILE A 145 13.93 -13.37 12.74
C ILE A 145 14.58 -13.01 14.07
N LYS A 146 15.73 -12.33 14.02
CA LYS A 146 16.41 -11.82 15.22
C LYS A 146 15.56 -10.74 15.88
N SER A 147 15.55 -10.69 17.21
CA SER A 147 14.92 -9.61 17.95
C SER A 147 15.81 -8.37 17.92
N LYS A 148 15.18 -7.20 17.87
CA LYS A 148 15.88 -5.90 17.92
C LYS A 148 16.33 -5.58 19.36
N ASP A 149 15.71 -6.20 20.34
CA ASP A 149 15.96 -5.98 21.77
C ASP A 149 16.92 -7.02 22.37
N ALA A 150 17.67 -7.76 21.55
CA ALA A 150 18.63 -8.79 21.95
C ALA A 150 20.08 -8.32 21.76
#